data_ce7420020d73a1d1720dd8831ce3fff0
#
_entry.id   ce7420020d73a1d1720dd8831ce3fff0
#
_cell.length_a   1.000
_cell.length_b   1.000
_cell.length_c   1.000
_cell.angle_alpha   90.00
_cell.angle_beta   90.00
_cell.angle_gamma   90.00
#
_symmetry.space_group_name_H-M   'P 1'
#
loop_
_entity.id
_entity.type
_entity.pdbx_description
1 polymer ?
#
loop_
_entity_poly.entity_id
_entity_poly.type
_entity_poly.pdbx_seq_one_letter_code
_entity_poly.pdbx_strand_id
1 'polypeptide(L)'
;MQMIYDELERADRIVLASPVHFMGVTAQAKAMIDRCQALWVRKYRLKLPPLGSVRERKGLFISVGGMKLANLFEPALATVKSLFKVLDVTYAGELLFPGVDEKGAIAQNPEALKQAFLAGQELVE
;
A
#
# COMPACT_ATOMS: atom_id res chain seq x y z
N MET A 1 -6.92 -8.33 -14.45
CA MET A 1 -5.56 -7.80 -14.12
C MET A 1 -5.03 -6.74 -15.08
N GLN A 2 -5.34 -6.83 -16.37
CA GLN A 2 -4.81 -5.83 -17.31
C GLN A 2 -5.20 -4.40 -16.94
N MET A 3 -6.44 -4.18 -16.55
CA MET A 3 -6.91 -2.86 -16.11
C MET A 3 -6.11 -2.36 -14.90
N ILE A 4 -5.79 -3.24 -13.96
CA ILE A 4 -5.00 -2.88 -12.78
C ILE A 4 -3.56 -2.55 -13.17
N TYR A 5 -2.96 -3.31 -14.08
CA TYR A 5 -1.62 -3.00 -14.59
C TYR A 5 -1.59 -1.59 -15.20
N ASP A 6 -2.57 -1.28 -16.05
CA ASP A 6 -2.63 0.02 -16.71
C ASP A 6 -2.70 1.16 -15.68
N GLU A 7 -3.51 0.99 -14.64
CA GLU A 7 -3.62 2.00 -13.57
C GLU A 7 -2.34 2.10 -12.76
N LEU A 8 -1.73 0.98 -12.38
CA LEU A 8 -0.47 0.97 -11.63
C LEU A 8 0.66 1.62 -12.41
N GLU A 9 0.67 1.46 -13.73
CA GLU A 9 1.68 2.07 -14.59
C GLU A 9 1.51 3.58 -14.72
N ARG A 10 0.27 4.08 -14.72
CA ARG A 10 -0.02 5.48 -14.97
C ARG A 10 -0.14 6.35 -13.73
N ALA A 11 -0.53 5.77 -12.61
CA ALA A 11 -0.83 6.54 -11.41
C ALA A 11 0.42 7.25 -10.85
N ASP A 12 0.31 8.53 -10.56
CA ASP A 12 1.36 9.30 -9.89
C ASP A 12 1.32 9.10 -8.37
N ARG A 13 0.15 8.78 -7.84
CA ARG A 13 -0.06 8.55 -6.40
C ARG A 13 -0.84 7.26 -6.22
N ILE A 14 -0.38 6.42 -5.31
CA ILE A 14 -1.01 5.13 -5.02
C ILE A 14 -1.28 5.03 -3.53
N VAL A 15 -2.51 4.72 -3.18
CA VAL A 15 -2.88 4.39 -1.80
C VAL A 15 -3.30 2.93 -1.78
N LEU A 16 -2.58 2.13 -1.00
CA LEU A 16 -2.98 0.74 -0.76
C LEU A 16 -3.57 0.65 0.63
N ALA A 17 -4.83 0.23 0.71
CA ALA A 17 -5.53 0.05 1.97
C ALA A 17 -5.91 -1.41 2.13
N SER A 18 -5.52 -2.02 3.24
CA SER A 18 -5.84 -3.42 3.53
C SER A 18 -5.82 -3.63 5.03
N PRO A 19 -6.83 -4.29 5.61
CA PRO A 19 -6.68 -4.77 6.98
C PRO A 19 -5.60 -5.86 7.03
N VAL A 20 -5.15 -6.21 8.24
CA VAL A 20 -4.24 -7.35 8.40
C VAL A 20 -5.05 -8.59 8.77
N HIS A 21 -4.75 -9.67 8.08
CA HIS A 21 -5.26 -11.02 8.37
C HIS A 21 -4.03 -11.92 8.57
N PHE A 22 -3.88 -12.48 9.78
CA PHE A 22 -2.69 -13.26 10.12
C PHE A 22 -1.41 -12.47 9.82
N MET A 23 -1.39 -11.20 10.28
CA MET A 23 -0.25 -10.28 10.18
C MET A 23 0.11 -9.85 8.75
N GLY A 24 -0.60 -10.31 7.75
CA GLY A 24 -0.36 -9.94 6.37
C GLY A 24 -1.51 -9.14 5.78
N VAL A 25 -1.34 -8.68 4.55
CA VAL A 25 -2.44 -8.09 3.80
C VAL A 25 -3.48 -9.17 3.49
N THR A 26 -4.69 -8.75 3.08
CA THR A 26 -5.74 -9.72 2.75
C THR A 26 -5.33 -10.63 1.59
N ALA A 27 -6.00 -11.78 1.47
CA ALA A 27 -5.76 -12.71 0.37
C ALA A 27 -6.01 -12.04 -0.98
N GLN A 28 -7.04 -11.20 -1.08
CA GLN A 28 -7.34 -10.47 -2.31
C GLN A 28 -6.22 -9.48 -2.67
N ALA A 29 -5.75 -8.71 -1.69
CA ALA A 29 -4.64 -7.78 -1.90
C ALA A 29 -3.37 -8.55 -2.30
N LYS A 30 -3.07 -9.66 -1.61
CA LYS A 30 -1.89 -10.47 -1.91
C LYS A 30 -1.96 -11.10 -3.29
N ALA A 31 -3.15 -11.52 -3.73
CA ALA A 31 -3.33 -12.06 -5.06
C ALA A 31 -3.00 -11.01 -6.13
N MET A 32 -3.43 -9.76 -5.94
CA MET A 32 -3.07 -8.66 -6.84
C MET A 32 -1.56 -8.41 -6.82
N ILE A 33 -0.97 -8.35 -5.63
CA ILE A 33 0.46 -8.13 -5.45
C ILE A 33 1.27 -9.24 -6.14
N ASP A 34 0.88 -10.49 -5.95
CA ASP A 34 1.58 -11.63 -6.54
C ASP A 34 1.53 -11.60 -8.08
N ARG A 35 0.46 -11.08 -8.64
CA ARG A 35 0.37 -10.90 -10.09
C ARG A 35 1.29 -9.79 -10.61
N CYS A 36 1.76 -8.92 -9.75
CA CYS A 36 2.76 -7.91 -10.12
C CYS A 36 4.16 -8.52 -10.31
N GLN A 37 4.31 -9.83 -10.18
CA GLN A 37 5.55 -10.52 -10.53
C GLN A 37 5.98 -10.22 -11.96
N ALA A 38 5.04 -10.00 -12.87
CA ALA A 38 5.35 -9.60 -14.25
C ALA A 38 6.10 -8.25 -14.28
N LEU A 39 5.75 -7.33 -13.39
CA LEU A 39 6.42 -6.04 -13.29
C LEU A 39 7.80 -6.17 -12.65
N TRP A 40 7.98 -7.13 -11.73
CA TRP A 40 9.28 -7.48 -11.17
C TRP A 40 10.22 -7.97 -12.28
N VAL A 41 9.72 -8.88 -13.13
CA VAL A 41 10.49 -9.38 -14.28
C VAL A 41 10.86 -8.23 -15.21
N ARG A 42 9.92 -7.35 -15.49
CA ARG A 42 10.14 -6.16 -16.31
C ARG A 42 11.30 -5.32 -15.77
N LYS A 43 11.33 -5.10 -14.47
CA LYS A 43 12.34 -4.23 -13.83
C LYS A 43 13.71 -4.91 -13.71
N TYR A 44 13.74 -6.13 -13.17
CA TYR A 44 15.00 -6.76 -12.78
C TYR A 44 15.57 -7.73 -13.80
N ARG A 45 14.73 -8.35 -14.61
CA ARG A 45 15.19 -9.29 -15.64
C ARG A 45 15.33 -8.62 -16.99
N LEU A 46 14.33 -7.88 -17.42
CA LEU A 46 14.33 -7.22 -18.71
C LEU A 46 14.97 -5.83 -18.66
N LYS A 47 15.12 -5.26 -17.47
CA LYS A 47 15.76 -3.95 -17.24
C LYS A 47 15.14 -2.85 -18.10
N LEU A 48 13.82 -2.86 -18.22
CA LEU A 48 13.07 -1.83 -18.94
C LEU A 48 12.99 -0.55 -18.11
N PRO A 49 12.71 0.61 -18.75
CA PRO A 49 12.63 1.88 -18.03
C PRO A 49 11.61 1.87 -16.90
N PRO A 50 11.78 2.73 -15.87
CA PRO A 50 10.82 2.84 -14.77
C PRO A 50 9.41 3.13 -15.25
N LEU A 51 8.44 2.69 -14.46
CA LEU A 51 7.02 2.93 -14.73
C LEU A 51 6.65 4.38 -14.43
N GLY A 52 5.59 4.84 -15.07
CA GLY A 52 4.99 6.13 -14.81
C GLY A 52 5.68 7.28 -15.53
N SER A 53 5.36 8.49 -15.09
CA SER A 53 5.94 9.71 -15.64
C SER A 53 7.36 9.92 -15.11
N VAL A 54 8.06 10.94 -15.63
CA VAL A 54 9.40 11.31 -15.14
C VAL A 54 9.38 11.90 -13.73
N ARG A 55 8.19 12.30 -13.23
CA ARG A 55 8.07 12.82 -11.87
C ARG A 55 8.09 11.70 -10.85
N GLU A 56 8.52 12.05 -9.63
CA GLU A 56 8.51 11.11 -8.52
C GLU A 56 7.08 10.63 -8.22
N ARG A 57 6.93 9.33 -8.19
CA ARG A 57 5.68 8.68 -7.81
C ARG A 57 5.73 8.35 -6.33
N LYS A 58 4.60 8.53 -5.63
CA LYS A 58 4.55 8.30 -4.18
C LYS A 58 3.41 7.35 -3.82
N GLY A 59 3.64 6.55 -2.80
CA GLY A 59 2.65 5.61 -2.30
C GLY A 59 2.48 5.67 -0.80
N LEU A 60 1.26 5.41 -0.34
CA LEU A 60 0.86 5.39 1.06
C LEU A 60 0.20 4.06 1.37
N PHE A 61 0.54 3.47 2.52
CA PHE A 61 -0.12 2.25 3.00
C PHE A 61 -1.00 2.58 4.20
N ILE A 62 -2.25 2.11 4.18
CA ILE A 62 -3.18 2.28 5.29
C ILE A 62 -3.65 0.90 5.74
N SER A 63 -3.55 0.61 7.03
CA SER A 63 -3.97 -0.68 7.55
C SER A 63 -4.59 -0.58 8.94
N VAL A 64 -5.50 -1.47 9.21
CA VAL A 64 -6.12 -1.66 10.52
C VAL A 64 -5.94 -3.11 10.94
N GLY A 65 -5.88 -3.34 12.25
CA GLY A 65 -5.79 -4.69 12.79
C GLY A 65 -6.46 -4.80 14.14
N GLY A 66 -7.02 -5.98 14.45
CA GLY A 66 -7.76 -6.20 15.70
C GLY A 66 -6.87 -6.32 16.92
N MET A 67 -5.70 -6.91 16.76
CA MET A 67 -4.79 -7.17 17.88
C MET A 67 -3.91 -5.95 18.19
N LYS A 68 -3.40 -5.90 19.42
CA LYS A 68 -2.48 -4.84 19.86
C LYS A 68 -1.08 -5.41 20.09
N LEU A 69 -0.52 -6.02 19.04
CA LEU A 69 0.84 -6.57 19.08
C LEU A 69 1.83 -5.58 18.48
N ALA A 70 3.01 -5.49 19.07
CA ALA A 70 4.04 -4.55 18.62
C ALA A 70 4.47 -4.79 17.16
N ASN A 71 4.44 -6.04 16.71
CA ASN A 71 4.90 -6.41 15.37
C ASN A 71 3.74 -6.81 14.43
N LEU A 72 2.51 -6.40 14.76
CA LEU A 72 1.32 -6.81 14.03
C LEU A 72 1.40 -6.51 12.52
N PHE A 73 1.94 -5.34 12.17
CA PHE A 73 1.95 -4.86 10.78
C PHE A 73 3.25 -5.15 10.04
N GLU A 74 4.28 -5.67 10.70
CA GLU A 74 5.61 -5.84 10.08
C GLU A 74 5.61 -6.68 8.81
N PRO A 75 4.96 -7.86 8.76
CA PRO A 75 4.94 -8.64 7.53
C PRO A 75 4.20 -7.94 6.39
N ALA A 76 3.09 -7.26 6.71
CA ALA A 76 2.34 -6.49 5.70
C ALA A 76 3.18 -5.34 5.17
N LEU A 77 3.90 -4.62 6.04
CA LEU A 77 4.80 -3.55 5.63
C LEU A 77 5.88 -4.05 4.68
N ALA A 78 6.49 -5.18 4.99
CA ALA A 78 7.53 -5.77 4.13
C ALA A 78 6.98 -6.07 2.74
N THR A 79 5.77 -6.64 2.67
CA THR A 79 5.10 -6.95 1.42
C THR A 79 4.82 -5.69 0.60
N VAL A 80 4.24 -4.66 1.23
CA VAL A 80 3.86 -3.43 0.54
C VAL A 80 5.08 -2.64 0.08
N LYS A 81 6.12 -2.57 0.92
CA LYS A 81 7.37 -1.89 0.54
C LYS A 81 8.02 -2.58 -0.66
N SER A 82 7.97 -3.90 -0.71
CA SER A 82 8.49 -4.67 -1.84
C SER A 82 7.70 -4.37 -3.12
N LEU A 83 6.36 -4.29 -3.01
CA LEU A 83 5.51 -3.94 -4.14
C LEU A 83 5.84 -2.54 -4.67
N PHE A 84 5.89 -1.55 -3.79
CA PHE A 84 6.16 -0.18 -4.20
C PHE A 84 7.52 -0.05 -4.89
N LYS A 85 8.51 -0.77 -4.40
CA LYS A 85 9.83 -0.79 -5.03
C LYS A 85 9.77 -1.34 -6.46
N VAL A 86 9.01 -2.41 -6.67
CA VAL A 86 8.82 -3.01 -8.00
C VAL A 86 8.11 -2.04 -8.94
N LEU A 87 7.19 -1.22 -8.42
CA LEU A 87 6.41 -0.26 -9.19
C LEU A 87 7.15 1.07 -9.42
N ASP A 88 8.36 1.22 -8.91
CA ASP A 88 9.09 2.49 -8.94
C ASP A 88 8.31 3.61 -8.24
N VAL A 89 7.73 3.28 -7.10
CA VAL A 89 6.95 4.19 -6.26
C VAL A 89 7.69 4.41 -4.96
N THR A 90 7.93 5.67 -4.59
CA THR A 90 8.54 6.02 -3.32
C THR A 90 7.55 5.76 -2.19
N TYR A 91 7.98 5.02 -1.18
CA TYR A 91 7.16 4.76 0.00
C TYR A 91 7.07 6.04 0.83
N ALA A 92 5.96 6.77 0.75
CA ALA A 92 5.80 8.08 1.37
C ALA A 92 5.39 8.00 2.84
N GLY A 93 4.83 6.87 3.27
CA GLY A 93 4.44 6.70 4.66
C GLY A 93 3.38 5.65 4.84
N GLU A 94 2.91 5.55 6.07
CA GLU A 94 1.95 4.54 6.46
C GLU A 94 1.05 5.05 7.59
N LEU A 95 -0.16 4.54 7.62
CA LEU A 95 -1.11 4.76 8.71
C LEU A 95 -1.54 3.40 9.22
N LEU A 96 -1.18 3.09 10.47
CA LEU A 96 -1.39 1.77 11.06
C LEU A 96 -2.21 1.93 12.34
N PHE A 97 -3.37 1.31 12.39
CA PHE A 97 -4.29 1.43 13.52
C PHE A 97 -4.57 0.06 14.14
N PRO A 98 -3.84 -0.32 15.22
CA PRO A 98 -4.11 -1.55 15.95
C PRO A 98 -5.36 -1.42 16.82
N GLY A 99 -5.90 -2.53 17.28
CA GLY A 99 -7.06 -2.54 18.17
C GLY A 99 -8.37 -2.15 17.51
N VAL A 100 -8.46 -2.25 16.18
CA VAL A 100 -9.67 -1.97 15.40
C VAL A 100 -10.24 -3.30 14.92
N ASP A 101 -11.28 -3.79 15.59
CA ASP A 101 -11.80 -5.13 15.35
C ASP A 101 -13.24 -5.12 14.81
N GLU A 102 -14.11 -4.28 15.36
CA GLU A 102 -15.49 -4.25 14.95
C GLU A 102 -15.71 -3.43 13.67
N LYS A 103 -16.73 -3.84 12.90
CA LYS A 103 -17.11 -3.14 11.69
C LYS A 103 -17.44 -1.68 12.02
N GLY A 104 -16.80 -0.76 11.28
CA GLY A 104 -17.04 0.67 11.48
C GLY A 104 -16.30 1.29 12.66
N ALA A 105 -15.53 0.51 13.43
CA ALA A 105 -14.82 1.02 14.60
C ALA A 105 -13.85 2.16 14.26
N ILE A 106 -13.18 2.08 13.11
CA ILE A 106 -12.23 3.12 12.71
C ILE A 106 -12.93 4.47 12.46
N ALA A 107 -14.17 4.45 12.01
CA ALA A 107 -14.95 5.67 11.79
C ALA A 107 -15.30 6.40 13.09
N GLN A 108 -15.20 5.70 14.24
CA GLN A 108 -15.43 6.28 15.56
C GLN A 108 -14.16 6.86 16.18
N ASN A 109 -13.05 6.87 15.44
CA ASN A 109 -11.78 7.40 15.91
C ASN A 109 -11.45 8.69 15.14
N PRO A 110 -11.81 9.88 15.68
CA PRO A 110 -11.58 11.15 14.98
C PRO A 110 -10.11 11.43 14.72
N GLU A 111 -9.23 11.02 15.61
CA GLU A 111 -7.79 11.22 15.43
C GLU A 111 -7.26 10.43 14.23
N ALA A 112 -7.71 9.18 14.07
CA ALA A 112 -7.34 8.36 12.92
C ALA A 112 -7.80 8.99 11.61
N LEU A 113 -9.03 9.48 11.58
CA LEU A 113 -9.59 10.16 10.41
C LEU A 113 -8.82 11.43 10.07
N LYS A 114 -8.43 12.19 11.08
CA LYS A 114 -7.62 13.40 10.91
C LYS A 114 -6.25 13.07 10.34
N GLN A 115 -5.58 12.05 10.87
CA GLN A 115 -4.29 11.61 10.37
C GLN A 115 -4.38 11.17 8.92
N ALA A 116 -5.43 10.46 8.55
CA ALA A 116 -5.65 10.02 7.18
C ALA A 116 -5.85 11.21 6.24
N PHE A 117 -6.63 12.19 6.66
CA PHE A 117 -6.84 13.40 5.87
C PHE A 117 -5.53 14.15 5.61
N LEU A 118 -4.73 14.35 6.66
CA LEU A 118 -3.44 15.05 6.55
C LEU A 118 -2.46 14.27 5.67
N ALA A 119 -2.40 12.95 5.82
CA ALA A 119 -1.53 12.12 5.01
C ALA A 119 -1.92 12.20 3.52
N GLY A 120 -3.22 12.25 3.23
CA GLY A 120 -3.71 12.43 1.87
C GLY A 120 -3.32 13.77 1.27
N GLN A 121 -3.42 14.85 2.06
CA GLN A 121 -2.98 16.17 1.62
C GLN A 121 -1.49 16.17 1.27
N GLU A 122 -0.65 15.62 2.15
CA GLU A 122 0.79 15.56 1.93
C GLU A 122 1.15 14.71 0.71
N LEU A 123 0.38 13.65 0.48
CA LEU A 123 0.65 12.74 -0.63
C LEU A 123 0.52 13.42 -1.99
N VAL A 124 -0.41 14.36 -2.13
CA VAL A 124 -0.69 15.03 -3.41
C VAL A 124 0.05 16.36 -3.59
N GLU A 125 0.78 16.79 -2.57
CA GLU A 125 1.59 18.01 -2.66
C GLU A 125 2.83 17.87 -3.54
#